data_b2a597538e0d15965a0246dd1b64f9e8
#
_entry.id   b2a597538e0d15965a0246dd1b64f9e8
#
_cell.length_a   1.000
_cell.length_b   1.000
_cell.length_c   1.000
_cell.angle_alpha   90.00
_cell.angle_beta   90.00
_cell.angle_gamma   90.00
#
_symmetry.space_group_name_H-M   'P 1'
#
loop_
_entity.id
_entity.type
_entity.pdbx_description
1 polymer ?
#
loop_
_entity_poly.entity_id
_entity_poly.type
_entity_poly.pdbx_seq_one_letter_code
_entity_poly.pdbx_strand_id
1 'polypeptide(L)'
;MHFTIQREALLKPLQLVAGVVERRQTLPVLSNVLLVVQGQQLSLTGTDLEVELVGRVQLEEPAEPGEITVPARKLMDICKSLPNDALIDIKVDEQKLLLKAGRSRFTLSTLPANDFPTVEEGPGSLTCNLEQSKLRRLIERTSFAMAQQDVRYYLNGMLLEVSRNTLRAVSTDGHRLALCSMTAPIEQEDRHQVIVPRKGILELARLLTDPEGMVSIVLGQHHIRATTGEFTFTSKLVDGKFPDYERVLPKGGDKLVVGDRQALREAFSRTAILSNEKYRGIRLQLAAGQLKIQANNPEQEEAEEEISVDYEGSSLEIGFNVSYLLDVLGVMTTEQVRLILSDSNSSALLQEAGNDDSSYVVMPMRL
;
A
#
# COMPACT_ATOMS: atom_id res chain seq x y z
N MET A 1 -25.06 -22.51 -14.90
CA MET A 1 -24.96 -21.41 -13.93
C MET A 1 -25.93 -20.30 -14.33
N HIS A 2 -26.84 -19.92 -13.42
CA HIS A 2 -27.77 -18.83 -13.64
C HIS A 2 -28.11 -18.16 -12.30
N PHE A 3 -28.02 -16.83 -12.22
CA PHE A 3 -28.31 -16.05 -11.04
C PHE A 3 -28.66 -14.60 -11.37
N THR A 4 -29.36 -13.96 -10.46
CA THR A 4 -29.65 -12.52 -10.49
C THR A 4 -28.97 -11.82 -9.33
N ILE A 5 -28.52 -10.58 -9.55
CA ILE A 5 -27.81 -9.79 -8.56
C ILE A 5 -28.00 -8.29 -8.79
N GLN A 6 -28.13 -7.52 -7.73
CA GLN A 6 -28.13 -6.06 -7.81
C GLN A 6 -26.75 -5.56 -8.27
N ARG A 7 -26.74 -4.60 -9.20
CA ARG A 7 -25.51 -4.02 -9.76
C ARG A 7 -24.52 -3.58 -8.68
N GLU A 8 -24.98 -2.92 -7.62
CA GLU A 8 -24.12 -2.43 -6.55
C GLU A 8 -23.52 -3.55 -5.72
N ALA A 9 -24.27 -4.62 -5.47
CA ALA A 9 -23.77 -5.81 -4.77
C ALA A 9 -22.65 -6.53 -5.54
N LEU A 10 -22.71 -6.52 -6.88
CA LEU A 10 -21.69 -7.12 -7.75
C LEU A 10 -20.50 -6.17 -7.96
N LEU A 11 -20.75 -4.89 -8.15
CA LEU A 11 -19.72 -3.94 -8.60
C LEU A 11 -18.59 -3.74 -7.58
N LYS A 12 -18.92 -3.59 -6.29
CA LYS A 12 -17.92 -3.38 -5.23
C LYS A 12 -16.90 -4.53 -5.14
N PRO A 13 -17.29 -5.80 -4.96
CA PRO A 13 -16.35 -6.91 -4.95
C PRO A 13 -15.63 -7.08 -6.28
N LEU A 14 -16.32 -6.89 -7.41
CA LEU A 14 -15.71 -6.99 -8.73
C LEU A 14 -14.61 -5.95 -8.96
N GLN A 15 -14.78 -4.72 -8.48
CA GLN A 15 -13.75 -3.67 -8.58
C GLN A 15 -12.49 -4.01 -7.78
N LEU A 16 -12.65 -4.58 -6.58
CA LEU A 16 -11.53 -5.00 -5.75
C LEU A 16 -10.80 -6.19 -6.39
N VAL A 17 -11.53 -7.22 -6.79
CA VAL A 17 -10.97 -8.42 -7.42
C VAL A 17 -10.30 -8.10 -8.76
N ALA A 18 -10.93 -7.27 -9.60
CA ALA A 18 -10.33 -6.83 -10.86
C ALA A 18 -9.08 -5.96 -10.70
N GLY A 19 -8.88 -5.37 -9.51
CA GLY A 19 -7.67 -4.62 -9.15
C GLY A 19 -6.41 -5.48 -9.12
N VAL A 20 -6.54 -6.74 -8.72
CA VAL A 20 -5.43 -7.71 -8.69
C VAL A 20 -5.04 -8.16 -10.09
N VAL A 21 -6.01 -8.21 -11.01
CA VAL A 21 -5.82 -8.68 -12.39
C VAL A 21 -4.99 -7.68 -13.20
N GLU A 22 -3.87 -8.12 -13.76
CA GLU A 22 -3.00 -7.29 -14.61
C GLU A 22 -3.51 -7.17 -16.05
N ARG A 23 -3.09 -6.10 -16.74
CA ARG A 23 -3.55 -5.81 -18.11
C ARG A 23 -2.95 -6.72 -19.17
N ARG A 24 -1.71 -7.13 -18.97
CA ARG A 24 -0.96 -7.96 -19.91
C ARG A 24 -0.47 -9.20 -19.17
N GLN A 25 -1.06 -10.33 -19.51
CA GLN A 25 -0.71 -11.63 -18.97
C GLN A 25 -0.27 -12.57 -20.09
N THR A 26 0.68 -13.43 -19.79
CA THR A 26 1.11 -14.51 -20.68
C THR A 26 0.04 -15.61 -20.79
N LEU A 27 -0.72 -15.82 -19.71
CA LEU A 27 -1.84 -16.76 -19.67
C LEU A 27 -3.17 -15.99 -19.78
N PRO A 28 -3.98 -16.23 -20.82
CA PRO A 28 -5.23 -15.50 -21.05
C PRO A 28 -6.20 -15.56 -19.86
N VAL A 29 -6.25 -16.68 -19.13
CA VAL A 29 -7.15 -16.87 -17.97
C VAL A 29 -6.84 -15.91 -16.82
N LEU A 30 -5.60 -15.44 -16.67
CA LEU A 30 -5.21 -14.46 -15.65
C LEU A 30 -5.77 -13.05 -15.92
N SER A 31 -6.32 -12.79 -17.10
CA SER A 31 -7.07 -11.56 -17.39
C SER A 31 -8.55 -11.67 -17.03
N ASN A 32 -8.98 -12.86 -16.59
CA ASN A 32 -10.34 -13.17 -16.20
C ASN A 32 -10.52 -13.12 -14.69
N VAL A 33 -11.76 -13.00 -14.26
CA VAL A 33 -12.24 -13.30 -12.92
C VAL A 33 -12.95 -14.65 -12.94
N LEU A 34 -12.66 -15.51 -11.97
CA LEU A 34 -13.39 -16.74 -11.75
C LEU A 34 -14.67 -16.43 -10.98
N LEU A 35 -15.79 -16.84 -11.51
CA LEU A 35 -17.10 -16.79 -10.87
C LEU A 35 -17.51 -18.19 -10.46
N VAL A 36 -17.86 -18.37 -9.18
CA VAL A 36 -18.35 -19.65 -8.65
C VAL A 36 -19.65 -19.38 -7.91
N VAL A 37 -20.71 -20.10 -8.28
CA VAL A 37 -22.01 -20.06 -7.63
C VAL A 37 -22.26 -21.39 -6.92
N GLN A 38 -22.47 -21.35 -5.61
CA GLN A 38 -22.83 -22.49 -4.78
C GLN A 38 -23.98 -22.09 -3.84
N GLY A 39 -25.16 -22.69 -4.05
CA GLY A 39 -26.36 -22.31 -3.30
C GLY A 39 -26.76 -20.85 -3.54
N GLN A 40 -26.72 -20.04 -2.48
CA GLN A 40 -26.96 -18.59 -2.53
C GLN A 40 -25.68 -17.76 -2.43
N GLN A 41 -24.52 -18.35 -2.62
CA GLN A 41 -23.25 -17.61 -2.56
C GLN A 41 -22.60 -17.52 -3.94
N LEU A 42 -22.27 -16.29 -4.33
CA LEU A 42 -21.38 -15.99 -5.46
C LEU A 42 -19.99 -15.66 -4.93
N SER A 43 -18.98 -16.37 -5.42
CA SER A 43 -17.57 -16.02 -5.17
C SER A 43 -16.93 -15.49 -6.45
N LEU A 44 -16.15 -14.42 -6.31
CA LEU A 44 -15.35 -13.82 -7.37
C LEU A 44 -13.88 -13.94 -6.99
N THR A 45 -13.05 -14.56 -7.85
CA THR A 45 -11.62 -14.71 -7.59
C THR A 45 -10.81 -14.08 -8.73
N GLY A 46 -9.85 -13.26 -8.37
CA GLY A 46 -8.84 -12.71 -9.28
C GLY A 46 -7.44 -12.98 -8.77
N THR A 47 -6.51 -13.28 -9.67
CA THR A 47 -5.11 -13.54 -9.32
C THR A 47 -4.16 -13.16 -10.46
N ASP A 48 -2.90 -12.88 -10.10
CA ASP A 48 -1.78 -12.75 -11.02
C ASP A 48 -0.66 -13.77 -10.71
N LEU A 49 -0.97 -14.80 -9.90
CA LEU A 49 -0.07 -15.83 -9.35
C LEU A 49 0.79 -15.38 -8.15
N GLU A 50 0.89 -14.09 -7.90
CA GLU A 50 1.58 -13.53 -6.72
C GLU A 50 0.58 -13.10 -5.64
N VAL A 51 -0.53 -12.52 -6.09
CA VAL A 51 -1.61 -12.04 -5.24
C VAL A 51 -2.92 -12.67 -5.71
N GLU A 52 -3.74 -13.09 -4.76
CA GLU A 52 -5.10 -13.57 -4.99
C GLU A 52 -6.08 -12.79 -4.11
N LEU A 53 -7.21 -12.46 -4.68
CA LEU A 53 -8.32 -11.86 -3.94
C LEU A 53 -9.62 -12.60 -4.25
N VAL A 54 -10.28 -13.06 -3.20
CA VAL A 54 -11.60 -13.69 -3.25
C VAL A 54 -12.61 -12.75 -2.59
N GLY A 55 -13.62 -12.36 -3.32
CA GLY A 55 -14.78 -11.64 -2.79
C GLY A 55 -16.02 -12.54 -2.81
N ARG A 56 -16.82 -12.54 -1.75
CA ARG A 56 -18.05 -13.32 -1.63
C ARG A 56 -19.25 -12.40 -1.54
N VAL A 57 -20.33 -12.79 -2.21
CA VAL A 57 -21.59 -12.05 -2.19
C VAL A 57 -22.73 -13.01 -1.91
N GLN A 58 -23.60 -12.68 -0.96
CA GLN A 58 -24.82 -13.40 -0.73
C GLN A 58 -25.86 -13.00 -1.79
N LEU A 59 -26.39 -13.98 -2.52
CA LEU A 59 -27.47 -13.79 -3.46
C LEU A 59 -28.83 -13.76 -2.72
N GLU A 60 -29.74 -12.94 -3.18
CA GLU A 60 -31.09 -12.81 -2.57
C GLU A 60 -31.94 -14.05 -2.85
N GLU A 61 -31.73 -14.68 -3.99
CA GLU A 61 -32.48 -15.86 -4.44
C GLU A 61 -31.54 -17.06 -4.66
N PRO A 62 -32.06 -18.30 -4.51
CA PRO A 62 -31.33 -19.51 -4.89
C PRO A 62 -30.94 -19.47 -6.37
N ALA A 63 -29.71 -19.86 -6.66
CA ALA A 63 -29.13 -19.80 -7.99
C ALA A 63 -28.78 -21.20 -8.52
N GLU A 64 -28.73 -21.34 -9.84
CA GLU A 64 -28.17 -22.55 -10.47
C GLU A 64 -26.67 -22.58 -10.26
N PRO A 65 -26.12 -23.62 -9.62
CA PRO A 65 -24.69 -23.71 -9.35
C PRO A 65 -23.86 -23.81 -10.64
N GLY A 66 -22.60 -23.47 -10.54
CA GLY A 66 -21.63 -23.58 -11.64
C GLY A 66 -20.44 -22.68 -11.45
N GLU A 67 -19.47 -22.83 -12.33
CA GLU A 67 -18.24 -22.06 -12.31
C GLU A 67 -17.78 -21.73 -13.74
N ILE A 68 -17.20 -20.54 -13.91
CA ILE A 68 -16.71 -20.05 -15.21
C ILE A 68 -15.75 -18.89 -15.01
N THR A 69 -14.86 -18.64 -15.96
CA THR A 69 -14.06 -17.43 -15.97
C THR A 69 -14.49 -16.46 -17.05
N VAL A 70 -14.49 -15.15 -16.72
CA VAL A 70 -14.89 -14.10 -17.65
C VAL A 70 -13.87 -12.94 -17.62
N PRO A 71 -13.71 -12.18 -18.73
CA PRO A 71 -12.81 -11.04 -18.77
C PRO A 71 -13.17 -10.00 -17.71
N ALA A 72 -12.31 -9.87 -16.67
CA ALA A 72 -12.58 -9.08 -15.47
C ALA A 72 -12.94 -7.62 -15.78
N ARG A 73 -12.16 -6.97 -16.66
CA ARG A 73 -12.37 -5.56 -17.04
C ARG A 73 -13.64 -5.34 -17.82
N LYS A 74 -13.91 -6.19 -18.79
CA LYS A 74 -15.13 -6.07 -19.62
C LYS A 74 -16.37 -6.20 -18.73
N LEU A 75 -16.39 -7.19 -17.83
CA LEU A 75 -17.50 -7.36 -16.88
C LEU A 75 -17.62 -6.12 -15.97
N MET A 76 -16.51 -5.64 -15.43
CA MET A 76 -16.48 -4.45 -14.57
C MET A 76 -16.97 -3.19 -15.32
N ASP A 77 -16.51 -2.96 -16.56
CA ASP A 77 -16.89 -1.78 -17.34
C ASP A 77 -18.37 -1.81 -17.71
N ILE A 78 -18.91 -2.99 -18.03
CA ILE A 78 -20.35 -3.18 -18.24
C ILE A 78 -21.10 -2.82 -16.94
N CYS A 79 -20.74 -3.41 -15.79
CA CYS A 79 -21.40 -3.12 -14.53
C CYS A 79 -21.32 -1.63 -14.15
N LYS A 80 -20.21 -0.96 -14.41
CA LYS A 80 -20.06 0.48 -14.18
C LYS A 80 -20.97 1.33 -15.04
N SER A 81 -21.24 0.90 -16.27
CA SER A 81 -22.08 1.64 -17.23
C SER A 81 -23.59 1.52 -16.99
N LEU A 82 -24.01 0.53 -16.20
CA LEU A 82 -25.40 0.30 -15.88
C LEU A 82 -25.93 1.28 -14.81
N PRO A 83 -27.25 1.57 -14.77
CA PRO A 83 -27.87 2.34 -13.69
C PRO A 83 -27.61 1.72 -12.30
N ASN A 84 -27.59 2.55 -11.25
CA ASN A 84 -27.24 2.13 -9.90
C ASN A 84 -28.20 1.05 -9.34
N ASP A 85 -29.46 1.13 -9.67
CA ASP A 85 -30.53 0.23 -9.26
C ASP A 85 -30.77 -0.94 -10.22
N ALA A 86 -29.86 -1.17 -11.17
CA ALA A 86 -30.03 -2.21 -12.16
C ALA A 86 -29.94 -3.61 -11.53
N LEU A 87 -30.97 -4.42 -11.78
CA LEU A 87 -30.93 -5.87 -11.55
C LEU A 87 -30.25 -6.53 -12.75
N ILE A 88 -29.19 -7.27 -12.48
CA ILE A 88 -28.39 -7.97 -13.49
C ILE A 88 -28.76 -9.46 -13.46
N ASP A 89 -29.17 -9.99 -14.61
CA ASP A 89 -29.40 -11.40 -14.83
C ASP A 89 -28.20 -11.99 -15.60
N ILE A 90 -27.52 -12.95 -14.99
CA ILE A 90 -26.34 -13.61 -15.56
C ILE A 90 -26.63 -15.08 -15.79
N LYS A 91 -26.46 -15.51 -17.04
CA LYS A 91 -26.59 -16.90 -17.45
C LYS A 91 -25.38 -17.35 -18.24
N VAL A 92 -24.87 -18.53 -17.92
CA VAL A 92 -23.82 -19.19 -18.73
C VAL A 92 -24.47 -20.18 -19.68
N ASP A 93 -24.14 -20.04 -20.95
CA ASP A 93 -24.60 -20.90 -22.03
C ASP A 93 -23.39 -21.31 -22.85
N GLU A 94 -23.03 -22.61 -22.81
CA GLU A 94 -21.81 -23.15 -23.37
C GLU A 94 -20.55 -22.38 -22.94
N GLN A 95 -19.85 -21.69 -23.86
CA GLN A 95 -18.65 -20.89 -23.62
C GLN A 95 -18.94 -19.39 -23.63
N LYS A 96 -20.15 -18.99 -23.29
CA LYS A 96 -20.55 -17.59 -23.28
C LYS A 96 -21.27 -17.26 -21.99
N LEU A 97 -20.96 -16.08 -21.46
CA LEU A 97 -21.74 -15.47 -20.38
C LEU A 97 -22.67 -14.44 -20.99
N LEU A 98 -23.96 -14.63 -20.78
CA LEU A 98 -25.03 -13.72 -21.16
C LEU A 98 -25.37 -12.86 -19.95
N LEU A 99 -25.29 -11.54 -20.11
CA LEU A 99 -25.64 -10.55 -19.08
C LEU A 99 -26.81 -9.70 -19.60
N LYS A 100 -27.87 -9.63 -18.85
CA LYS A 100 -29.02 -8.77 -19.15
C LYS A 100 -29.27 -7.79 -17.99
N ALA A 101 -29.58 -6.56 -18.32
CA ALA A 101 -30.01 -5.56 -17.35
C ALA A 101 -31.02 -4.63 -18.03
N GLY A 102 -32.29 -4.73 -17.66
CA GLY A 102 -33.38 -4.04 -18.32
C GLY A 102 -33.45 -4.39 -19.82
N ARG A 103 -33.22 -3.38 -20.68
CA ARG A 103 -33.22 -3.56 -22.14
C ARG A 103 -31.83 -3.87 -22.72
N SER A 104 -30.79 -3.79 -21.89
CA SER A 104 -29.41 -4.03 -22.30
C SER A 104 -29.08 -5.51 -22.26
N ARG A 105 -28.35 -6.00 -23.27
CA ARG A 105 -27.86 -7.36 -23.36
C ARG A 105 -26.41 -7.38 -23.81
N PHE A 106 -25.60 -8.11 -23.06
CA PHE A 106 -24.19 -8.30 -23.37
C PHE A 106 -23.87 -9.80 -23.43
N THR A 107 -22.91 -10.16 -24.29
CA THR A 107 -22.40 -11.52 -24.43
C THR A 107 -20.88 -11.47 -24.30
N LEU A 108 -20.33 -12.15 -23.32
CA LEU A 108 -18.89 -12.25 -23.08
C LEU A 108 -18.39 -13.66 -23.39
N SER A 109 -17.22 -13.76 -24.00
CA SER A 109 -16.50 -15.03 -24.13
C SER A 109 -15.97 -15.46 -22.78
N THR A 110 -15.98 -16.75 -22.51
CA THR A 110 -15.52 -17.34 -21.25
C THR A 110 -14.38 -18.32 -21.50
N LEU A 111 -13.67 -18.68 -20.43
CA LEU A 111 -12.71 -19.77 -20.40
C LEU A 111 -13.11 -20.73 -19.26
N PRO A 112 -12.76 -22.03 -19.38
CA PRO A 112 -13.07 -23.01 -18.34
C PRO A 112 -12.50 -22.63 -16.97
N ALA A 113 -13.26 -22.89 -15.90
CA ALA A 113 -12.80 -22.66 -14.52
C ALA A 113 -11.58 -23.50 -14.16
N ASN A 114 -11.46 -24.72 -14.70
CA ASN A 114 -10.34 -25.62 -14.45
C ASN A 114 -8.97 -25.07 -14.91
N ASP A 115 -8.98 -24.11 -15.83
CA ASP A 115 -7.75 -23.45 -16.31
C ASP A 115 -7.31 -22.31 -15.37
N PHE A 116 -8.16 -21.94 -14.39
CA PHE A 116 -7.88 -20.87 -13.46
C PHE A 116 -6.98 -21.36 -12.33
N PRO A 117 -5.79 -20.73 -12.11
CA PRO A 117 -4.88 -21.17 -11.08
C PRO A 117 -5.43 -20.84 -9.68
N THR A 118 -5.23 -21.75 -8.75
CA THR A 118 -5.53 -21.56 -7.32
C THR A 118 -4.23 -21.36 -6.55
N VAL A 119 -4.24 -20.44 -5.59
CA VAL A 119 -3.13 -20.31 -4.64
C VAL A 119 -3.27 -21.39 -3.57
N GLU A 120 -2.23 -22.22 -3.42
CA GLU A 120 -2.23 -23.27 -2.39
C GLU A 120 -2.26 -22.63 -0.99
N GLU A 121 -3.17 -23.12 -0.16
CA GLU A 121 -3.27 -22.73 1.24
C GLU A 121 -2.19 -23.48 2.05
N GLY A 122 -1.07 -22.83 2.31
CA GLY A 122 -0.06 -23.35 3.25
C GLY A 122 -0.50 -23.19 4.70
N PRO A 123 0.08 -23.98 5.63
CA PRO A 123 -0.18 -23.83 7.06
C PRO A 123 0.23 -22.43 7.53
N GLY A 124 -0.63 -21.77 8.31
CA GLY A 124 -0.29 -20.54 9.01
C GLY A 124 0.60 -20.83 10.22
N SER A 125 1.62 -20.02 10.42
CA SER A 125 2.49 -20.11 11.61
C SER A 125 2.07 -19.16 12.72
N LEU A 126 1.44 -18.03 12.36
CA LEU A 126 1.02 -16.99 13.28
C LEU A 126 -0.30 -16.36 12.81
N THR A 127 -1.24 -16.24 13.74
CA THR A 127 -2.52 -15.55 13.47
C THR A 127 -2.68 -14.37 14.40
N CYS A 128 -3.09 -13.21 13.86
CA CYS A 128 -3.43 -12.04 14.64
C CYS A 128 -4.69 -11.36 14.11
N ASN A 129 -5.50 -10.86 15.04
CA ASN A 129 -6.69 -10.08 14.73
C ASN A 129 -6.43 -8.61 15.05
N LEU A 130 -6.63 -7.74 14.07
CA LEU A 130 -6.28 -6.33 14.13
C LEU A 130 -7.47 -5.47 13.71
N GLU A 131 -7.53 -4.25 14.21
CA GLU A 131 -8.42 -3.24 13.66
C GLU A 131 -7.93 -2.83 12.26
N GLN A 132 -8.83 -2.78 11.29
CA GLN A 132 -8.49 -2.38 9.92
C GLN A 132 -7.83 -1.00 9.86
N SER A 133 -8.36 -0.04 10.62
CA SER A 133 -7.84 1.33 10.70
C SER A 133 -6.37 1.39 11.16
N LYS A 134 -6.00 0.56 12.13
CA LYS A 134 -4.63 0.50 12.64
C LYS A 134 -3.67 -0.10 11.63
N LEU A 135 -4.04 -1.23 11.01
CA LEU A 135 -3.21 -1.87 9.97
C LEU A 135 -3.08 -0.95 8.75
N ARG A 136 -4.17 -0.30 8.35
CA ARG A 136 -4.16 0.67 7.25
C ARG A 136 -3.21 1.83 7.55
N ARG A 137 -3.30 2.44 8.74
CA ARG A 137 -2.38 3.50 9.17
C ARG A 137 -0.93 3.05 9.11
N LEU A 138 -0.62 1.84 9.57
CA LEU A 138 0.73 1.28 9.54
C LEU A 138 1.26 1.19 8.11
N ILE A 139 0.44 0.72 7.17
CA ILE A 139 0.78 0.63 5.74
C ILE A 139 0.94 2.03 5.13
N GLU A 140 0.00 2.94 5.33
CA GLU A 140 0.02 4.29 4.75
C GLU A 140 1.23 5.09 5.20
N ARG A 141 1.68 4.89 6.44
CA ARG A 141 2.84 5.57 7.00
C ARG A 141 4.18 5.06 6.50
N THR A 142 4.22 3.89 5.85
CA THR A 142 5.50 3.27 5.46
C THR A 142 5.59 2.92 3.98
N SER A 143 4.47 2.71 3.30
CA SER A 143 4.46 2.16 1.93
C SER A 143 5.18 3.03 0.88
N PHE A 144 5.24 4.35 1.07
CA PHE A 144 5.88 5.27 0.13
C PHE A 144 7.40 5.03 0.00
N ALA A 145 8.04 4.47 1.02
CA ALA A 145 9.48 4.22 1.05
C ALA A 145 9.88 2.86 0.45
N MET A 146 8.93 2.01 0.04
CA MET A 146 9.26 0.78 -0.69
C MET A 146 9.92 1.09 -2.02
N ALA A 147 10.98 0.37 -2.38
CA ALA A 147 11.60 0.45 -3.69
C ALA A 147 10.64 0.00 -4.81
N GLN A 148 10.96 0.40 -6.04
CA GLN A 148 10.26 -0.02 -7.25
C GLN A 148 11.29 -0.53 -8.25
N GLN A 149 11.18 -1.81 -8.62
CA GLN A 149 12.06 -2.46 -9.61
C GLN A 149 13.56 -2.37 -9.25
N ASP A 150 13.89 -2.37 -7.95
CA ASP A 150 15.27 -2.45 -7.49
C ASP A 150 15.79 -3.89 -7.66
N VAL A 151 17.05 -4.03 -8.06
CA VAL A 151 17.72 -5.33 -8.19
C VAL A 151 17.81 -6.07 -6.85
N ARG A 152 17.83 -5.34 -5.74
CA ARG A 152 17.66 -5.85 -4.38
C ARG A 152 16.18 -6.12 -4.13
N TYR A 153 15.66 -7.20 -4.70
CA TYR A 153 14.22 -7.51 -4.74
C TYR A 153 13.53 -7.49 -3.37
N TYR A 154 14.25 -7.76 -2.28
CA TYR A 154 13.75 -7.67 -0.91
C TYR A 154 13.40 -6.25 -0.47
N LEU A 155 13.84 -5.20 -1.17
CA LEU A 155 13.44 -3.80 -0.96
C LEU A 155 12.14 -3.44 -1.71
N ASN A 156 11.74 -4.24 -2.71
CA ASN A 156 10.49 -4.04 -3.45
C ASN A 156 9.24 -4.50 -2.68
N GLY A 157 9.31 -4.47 -1.36
CA GLY A 157 8.26 -4.88 -0.46
C GLY A 157 8.37 -4.19 0.89
N MET A 158 7.48 -4.56 1.77
CA MET A 158 7.40 -4.07 3.15
C MET A 158 7.74 -5.20 4.11
N LEU A 159 8.68 -4.95 5.00
CA LEU A 159 8.89 -5.82 6.16
C LEU A 159 7.71 -5.65 7.13
N LEU A 160 7.07 -6.75 7.46
CA LEU A 160 6.20 -6.87 8.63
C LEU A 160 6.92 -7.68 9.69
N GLU A 161 7.05 -7.09 10.85
CA GLU A 161 7.72 -7.69 12.01
C GLU A 161 6.77 -7.78 13.19
N VAL A 162 6.62 -8.97 13.71
CA VAL A 162 5.82 -9.27 14.90
C VAL A 162 6.75 -9.63 16.04
N SER A 163 6.62 -9.00 17.17
CA SER A 163 7.38 -9.30 18.38
C SER A 163 6.69 -8.72 19.62
N ARG A 164 6.48 -9.51 20.65
CA ARG A 164 6.03 -9.09 21.99
C ARG A 164 4.89 -8.05 21.98
N ASN A 165 3.74 -8.41 21.48
CA ASN A 165 2.57 -7.52 21.36
C ASN A 165 2.78 -6.29 20.47
N THR A 166 3.75 -6.32 19.58
CA THR A 166 4.03 -5.23 18.65
C THR A 166 4.00 -5.74 17.22
N LEU A 167 3.29 -5.04 16.35
CA LEU A 167 3.40 -5.15 14.91
C LEU A 167 4.12 -3.92 14.38
N ARG A 168 5.17 -4.14 13.60
CA ARG A 168 5.97 -3.08 12.99
C ARG A 168 6.02 -3.27 11.49
N ALA A 169 5.90 -2.17 10.74
CA ALA A 169 6.17 -2.13 9.32
C ALA A 169 7.42 -1.31 9.04
N VAL A 170 8.27 -1.78 8.14
CA VAL A 170 9.47 -1.07 7.69
C VAL A 170 9.59 -1.16 6.18
N SER A 171 9.89 -0.05 5.55
CA SER A 171 10.16 0.04 4.12
C SER A 171 11.38 0.91 3.86
N THR A 172 12.17 0.58 2.86
CA THR A 172 13.32 1.37 2.42
C THR A 172 13.64 1.12 0.95
N ASP A 173 14.15 2.12 0.27
CA ASP A 173 14.73 2.03 -1.08
C ASP A 173 16.27 2.18 -1.07
N GLY A 174 16.87 2.24 0.13
CA GLY A 174 18.30 2.45 0.32
C GLY A 174 18.71 3.91 0.41
N HIS A 175 17.80 4.88 0.17
CA HIS A 175 18.03 6.33 0.30
C HIS A 175 17.21 6.95 1.42
N ARG A 176 16.10 6.33 1.74
CA ARG A 176 15.19 6.68 2.83
C ARG A 176 14.63 5.44 3.47
N LEU A 177 14.15 5.57 4.68
CA LEU A 177 13.51 4.51 5.44
C LEU A 177 12.28 5.06 6.15
N ALA A 178 11.21 4.29 6.16
CA ALA A 178 10.02 4.56 6.96
C ALA A 178 9.74 3.38 7.88
N LEU A 179 9.52 3.66 9.15
CA LEU A 179 9.19 2.70 10.18
C LEU A 179 7.95 3.19 10.93
N CYS A 180 7.00 2.30 11.14
CA CYS A 180 5.84 2.54 11.99
C CYS A 180 5.55 1.30 12.83
N SER A 181 5.21 1.50 14.10
CA SER A 181 4.88 0.43 15.06
C SER A 181 3.51 0.64 15.66
N MET A 182 2.85 -0.44 16.01
CA MET A 182 1.59 -0.42 16.75
C MET A 182 1.56 -1.56 17.76
N THR A 183 0.84 -1.35 18.86
CA THR A 183 0.53 -2.45 19.78
C THR A 183 -0.53 -3.34 19.15
N ALA A 184 -0.30 -4.64 19.16
CA ALA A 184 -1.20 -5.64 18.64
C ALA A 184 -1.33 -6.80 19.65
N PRO A 185 -2.52 -7.40 19.82
CA PRO A 185 -2.72 -8.52 20.76
C PRO A 185 -2.14 -9.82 20.18
N ILE A 186 -0.82 -9.92 20.14
CA ILE A 186 -0.11 -11.05 19.56
C ILE A 186 0.80 -11.64 20.63
N GLU A 187 0.51 -12.87 21.03
CA GLU A 187 1.33 -13.64 21.97
C GLU A 187 2.48 -14.33 21.23
N GLN A 188 3.45 -13.53 20.78
CA GLN A 188 4.64 -14.05 20.11
C GLN A 188 5.88 -13.52 20.83
N GLU A 189 6.64 -14.41 21.46
CA GLU A 189 7.88 -14.03 22.15
C GLU A 189 9.04 -13.80 21.17
N ASP A 190 9.16 -14.67 20.18
CA ASP A 190 10.21 -14.60 19.18
C ASP A 190 9.86 -13.60 18.08
N ARG A 191 10.89 -12.92 17.59
CA ARG A 191 10.78 -12.00 16.45
C ARG A 191 10.47 -12.77 15.18
N HIS A 192 9.30 -12.53 14.61
CA HIS A 192 8.88 -13.09 13.32
C HIS A 192 8.85 -12.00 12.25
N GLN A 193 9.56 -12.23 11.14
CA GLN A 193 9.72 -11.25 10.06
C GLN A 193 9.31 -11.86 8.74
N VAL A 194 8.50 -11.14 7.99
CA VAL A 194 8.12 -11.47 6.61
C VAL A 194 8.20 -10.24 5.72
N ILE A 195 8.50 -10.42 4.45
CA ILE A 195 8.51 -9.34 3.46
C ILE A 195 7.32 -9.55 2.53
N VAL A 196 6.38 -8.61 2.55
CA VAL A 196 5.20 -8.62 1.67
C VAL A 196 5.52 -7.78 0.43
N PRO A 197 5.35 -8.32 -0.79
CA PRO A 197 5.62 -7.57 -2.02
C PRO A 197 4.81 -6.27 -2.09
N ARG A 198 5.36 -5.25 -2.75
CA ARG A 198 4.71 -3.94 -2.91
C ARG A 198 3.27 -4.06 -3.42
N LYS A 199 3.03 -4.88 -4.45
CA LYS A 199 1.68 -5.10 -4.97
C LYS A 199 0.74 -5.66 -3.89
N GLY A 200 1.19 -6.67 -3.15
CA GLY A 200 0.44 -7.26 -2.04
C GLY A 200 0.06 -6.23 -0.98
N ILE A 201 1.00 -5.36 -0.58
CA ILE A 201 0.75 -4.28 0.39
C ILE A 201 -0.29 -3.28 -0.12
N LEU A 202 -0.20 -2.87 -1.39
CA LEU A 202 -1.13 -1.90 -1.96
C LEU A 202 -2.54 -2.48 -2.13
N GLU A 203 -2.67 -3.74 -2.53
CA GLU A 203 -3.97 -4.40 -2.64
C GLU A 203 -4.57 -4.69 -1.25
N LEU A 204 -3.75 -5.08 -0.27
CA LEU A 204 -4.20 -5.23 1.12
C LEU A 204 -4.75 -3.90 1.67
N ALA A 205 -4.04 -2.79 1.46
CA ALA A 205 -4.49 -1.47 1.92
C ALA A 205 -5.85 -1.07 1.33
N ARG A 206 -6.15 -1.46 0.08
CA ARG A 206 -7.44 -1.19 -0.57
C ARG A 206 -8.62 -1.95 0.03
N LEU A 207 -8.36 -3.05 0.72
CA LEU A 207 -9.40 -3.83 1.41
C LEU A 207 -9.77 -3.25 2.77
N LEU A 208 -8.85 -2.53 3.41
CA LEU A 208 -9.02 -2.01 4.76
C LEU A 208 -9.86 -0.71 4.73
N THR A 209 -11.15 -0.83 4.46
CA THR A 209 -12.04 0.33 4.24
C THR A 209 -12.99 0.62 5.40
N ASP A 210 -13.15 -0.33 6.32
CA ASP A 210 -14.01 -0.18 7.49
C ASP A 210 -13.18 0.27 8.70
N PRO A 211 -13.32 1.52 9.18
CA PRO A 211 -12.53 2.02 10.28
C PRO A 211 -12.77 1.30 11.61
N GLU A 212 -13.94 0.69 11.80
CA GLU A 212 -14.32 -0.07 13.00
C GLU A 212 -14.21 -1.59 12.77
N GLY A 213 -13.94 -2.00 11.55
CA GLY A 213 -13.84 -3.40 11.15
C GLY A 213 -12.58 -4.07 11.65
N MET A 214 -12.66 -5.40 11.77
CA MET A 214 -11.52 -6.25 12.09
C MET A 214 -10.96 -6.92 10.84
N VAL A 215 -9.68 -7.22 10.87
CA VAL A 215 -9.00 -8.06 9.88
C VAL A 215 -8.23 -9.16 10.60
N SER A 216 -8.41 -10.39 10.15
CA SER A 216 -7.61 -11.52 10.60
C SER A 216 -6.42 -11.70 9.66
N ILE A 217 -5.21 -11.61 10.18
CA ILE A 217 -3.97 -11.82 9.44
C ILE A 217 -3.38 -13.17 9.83
N VAL A 218 -3.07 -13.97 8.85
CA VAL A 218 -2.35 -15.24 9.01
C VAL A 218 -1.02 -15.13 8.26
N LEU A 219 0.07 -15.22 8.99
CA LEU A 219 1.42 -15.30 8.43
C LEU A 219 1.81 -16.77 8.30
N GLY A 220 2.08 -17.21 7.10
CA GLY A 220 2.63 -18.52 6.78
C GLY A 220 4.12 -18.41 6.43
N GLN A 221 4.69 -19.53 6.02
CA GLN A 221 6.09 -19.59 5.60
C GLN A 221 6.33 -18.86 4.27
N HIS A 222 5.38 -18.97 3.32
CA HIS A 222 5.52 -18.43 1.96
C HIS A 222 4.41 -17.46 1.58
N HIS A 223 3.39 -17.31 2.42
CA HIS A 223 2.22 -16.48 2.14
C HIS A 223 1.77 -15.70 3.36
N ILE A 224 1.19 -14.52 3.10
CA ILE A 224 0.35 -13.79 4.04
C ILE A 224 -1.09 -13.90 3.55
N ARG A 225 -2.02 -14.15 4.48
CA ARG A 225 -3.45 -14.13 4.22
C ARG A 225 -4.11 -13.08 5.13
N ALA A 226 -5.03 -12.31 4.56
CA ALA A 226 -5.85 -11.37 5.30
C ALA A 226 -7.33 -11.65 5.01
N THR A 227 -8.12 -11.79 6.05
CA THR A 227 -9.58 -12.00 5.93
C THR A 227 -10.30 -10.86 6.61
N THR A 228 -11.19 -10.19 5.88
CA THR A 228 -12.01 -9.10 6.38
C THR A 228 -13.39 -9.14 5.73
N GLY A 229 -14.46 -9.27 6.54
CA GLY A 229 -15.83 -9.44 6.03
C GLY A 229 -15.89 -10.56 4.99
N GLU A 230 -16.37 -10.23 3.81
CA GLU A 230 -16.56 -11.16 2.70
C GLU A 230 -15.31 -11.34 1.82
N PHE A 231 -14.17 -10.76 2.20
CA PHE A 231 -12.96 -10.80 1.40
C PHE A 231 -11.86 -11.67 2.04
N THR A 232 -11.19 -12.43 1.19
CA THR A 232 -9.97 -13.16 1.53
C THR A 232 -8.88 -12.76 0.54
N PHE A 233 -7.86 -12.13 1.07
CA PHE A 233 -6.66 -11.74 0.34
C PHE A 233 -5.53 -12.71 0.67
N THR A 234 -4.76 -13.12 -0.32
CA THR A 234 -3.54 -13.92 -0.15
C THR A 234 -2.44 -13.33 -1.02
N SER A 235 -1.25 -13.16 -0.46
CA SER A 235 -0.07 -12.75 -1.21
C SER A 235 1.10 -13.67 -0.90
N LYS A 236 1.87 -14.04 -1.93
CA LYS A 236 3.18 -14.64 -1.72
C LYS A 236 4.09 -13.67 -0.98
N LEU A 237 5.00 -14.21 -0.18
CA LEU A 237 6.05 -13.45 0.49
C LEU A 237 7.29 -13.38 -0.40
N VAL A 238 8.09 -12.35 -0.21
CA VAL A 238 9.40 -12.23 -0.87
C VAL A 238 10.40 -13.07 -0.12
N ASP A 239 11.05 -14.00 -0.81
CA ASP A 239 12.15 -14.76 -0.24
C ASP A 239 13.36 -13.86 -0.02
N GLY A 240 14.00 -13.97 1.14
CA GLY A 240 15.20 -13.20 1.45
C GLY A 240 15.18 -12.59 2.85
N LYS A 241 16.24 -11.89 3.16
CA LYS A 241 16.41 -11.23 4.45
C LYS A 241 16.36 -9.71 4.26
N PHE A 242 15.45 -9.05 4.98
CA PHE A 242 15.42 -7.60 5.02
C PHE A 242 16.67 -7.06 5.70
N PRO A 243 17.24 -5.91 5.26
CA PRO A 243 18.39 -5.29 5.90
C PRO A 243 18.16 -5.01 7.38
N ASP A 244 19.23 -5.01 8.16
CA ASP A 244 19.20 -4.61 9.57
C ASP A 244 18.93 -3.09 9.67
N TYR A 245 17.65 -2.75 9.67
CA TYR A 245 17.18 -1.36 9.69
C TYR A 245 17.50 -0.63 10.99
N GLU A 246 17.71 -1.35 12.09
CA GLU A 246 18.05 -0.74 13.39
C GLU A 246 19.42 -0.05 13.37
N ARG A 247 20.32 -0.50 12.47
CA ARG A 247 21.61 0.15 12.23
C ARG A 247 21.53 1.41 11.40
N VAL A 248 20.45 1.57 10.63
CA VAL A 248 20.23 2.74 9.78
C VAL A 248 19.62 3.90 10.56
N LEU A 249 18.89 3.61 11.65
CA LEU A 249 18.31 4.64 12.51
C LEU A 249 19.41 5.49 13.14
N PRO A 250 19.44 6.82 12.89
CA PRO A 250 20.45 7.71 13.46
C PRO A 250 20.39 7.68 15.00
N LYS A 251 21.55 7.64 15.60
CA LYS A 251 21.72 7.67 17.06
C LYS A 251 22.47 8.93 17.47
N GLY A 252 21.95 9.71 18.39
CA GLY A 252 22.66 10.81 19.01
C GLY A 252 22.74 12.10 18.18
N GLY A 253 21.73 12.40 17.34
CA GLY A 253 21.63 13.73 16.72
C GLY A 253 21.48 14.82 17.79
N ASP A 254 22.32 15.86 17.72
CA ASP A 254 22.39 16.97 18.68
C ASP A 254 21.61 18.22 18.23
N LYS A 255 21.14 18.24 16.99
CA LYS A 255 20.41 19.37 16.39
C LYS A 255 18.93 19.01 16.21
N LEU A 256 18.15 19.33 17.25
CA LEU A 256 16.71 19.15 17.23
C LEU A 256 16.04 20.41 16.69
N VAL A 257 15.43 20.29 15.54
CA VAL A 257 14.62 21.33 14.90
C VAL A 257 13.15 20.95 15.06
N VAL A 258 12.33 21.84 15.60
CA VAL A 258 10.88 21.67 15.64
C VAL A 258 10.25 22.72 14.72
N GLY A 259 9.40 22.28 13.81
CA GLY A 259 8.76 23.15 12.84
C GLY A 259 7.30 22.79 12.58
N ASP A 260 6.54 23.78 12.13
CA ASP A 260 5.19 23.54 11.65
C ASP A 260 5.22 22.68 10.38
N ARG A 261 4.52 21.55 10.41
CA ARG A 261 4.50 20.56 9.33
C ARG A 261 4.01 21.15 8.02
N GLN A 262 2.95 21.96 8.08
CA GLN A 262 2.34 22.51 6.85
C GLN A 262 3.23 23.59 6.25
N ALA A 263 3.82 24.47 7.08
CA ALA A 263 4.77 25.49 6.63
C ALA A 263 6.01 24.86 5.96
N LEU A 264 6.58 23.82 6.58
CA LEU A 264 7.70 23.05 6.00
C LEU A 264 7.30 22.44 4.65
N ARG A 265 6.16 21.76 4.58
CA ARG A 265 5.67 21.11 3.37
C ARG A 265 5.44 22.10 2.24
N GLU A 266 4.85 23.25 2.52
CA GLU A 266 4.60 24.31 1.52
C GLU A 266 5.90 24.92 1.02
N ALA A 267 6.83 25.25 1.92
CA ALA A 267 8.14 25.80 1.56
C ALA A 267 8.96 24.81 0.71
N PHE A 268 9.01 23.55 1.09
CA PHE A 268 9.65 22.50 0.28
C PHE A 268 8.96 22.33 -1.08
N SER A 269 7.63 22.38 -1.14
CA SER A 269 6.89 22.25 -2.39
C SER A 269 7.18 23.40 -3.37
N ARG A 270 7.24 24.64 -2.87
CA ARG A 270 7.57 25.81 -3.70
C ARG A 270 9.03 25.76 -4.17
N THR A 271 9.95 25.50 -3.26
CA THR A 271 11.39 25.42 -3.59
C THR A 271 11.68 24.27 -4.58
N ALA A 272 10.96 23.15 -4.45
CA ALA A 272 11.08 21.99 -5.33
C ALA A 272 10.79 22.30 -6.81
N ILE A 273 10.06 23.37 -7.12
CA ILE A 273 9.71 23.75 -8.51
C ILE A 273 10.96 24.01 -9.33
N LEU A 274 11.96 24.67 -8.75
CA LEU A 274 13.23 25.00 -9.41
C LEU A 274 14.39 24.07 -9.00
N SER A 275 14.11 22.92 -8.38
CA SER A 275 15.09 21.88 -8.16
C SER A 275 15.41 21.12 -9.45
N ASN A 276 16.62 20.54 -9.56
CA ASN A 276 16.96 19.65 -10.66
C ASN A 276 15.92 18.52 -10.81
N GLU A 277 15.36 18.32 -12.00
CA GLU A 277 14.27 17.37 -12.25
C GLU A 277 14.63 15.90 -11.92
N LYS A 278 15.89 15.54 -12.16
CA LYS A 278 16.36 14.15 -11.96
C LYS A 278 16.73 13.87 -10.50
N TYR A 279 17.47 14.78 -9.88
CA TYR A 279 18.04 14.56 -8.55
C TYR A 279 17.22 15.16 -7.43
N ARG A 280 16.36 16.13 -7.74
CA ARG A 280 15.45 16.79 -6.79
C ARG A 280 16.15 17.33 -5.54
N GLY A 281 17.42 17.78 -5.70
CA GLY A 281 18.25 18.27 -4.62
C GLY A 281 17.83 19.64 -4.13
N ILE A 282 17.79 19.80 -2.81
CA ILE A 282 17.67 21.09 -2.11
C ILE A 282 18.73 21.21 -1.04
N ARG A 283 19.12 22.43 -0.73
CA ARG A 283 20.04 22.77 0.35
C ARG A 283 19.27 23.38 1.51
N LEU A 284 19.48 22.83 2.68
CA LEU A 284 18.98 23.36 3.95
C LEU A 284 20.10 24.06 4.69
N GLN A 285 19.90 25.31 5.06
CA GLN A 285 20.79 26.08 5.93
C GLN A 285 20.04 26.38 7.22
N LEU A 286 20.50 25.77 8.28
CA LEU A 286 19.92 25.88 9.63
C LEU A 286 20.69 26.91 10.43
N ALA A 287 19.99 27.83 11.05
CA ALA A 287 20.51 28.80 12.01
C ALA A 287 19.51 28.97 13.17
N ALA A 288 19.92 29.66 14.23
CA ALA A 288 19.06 29.88 15.39
C ALA A 288 17.72 30.54 14.97
N GLY A 289 16.61 29.86 15.27
CA GLY A 289 15.24 30.30 14.95
C GLY A 289 14.83 30.19 13.47
N GLN A 290 15.68 29.70 12.57
CA GLN A 290 15.50 29.86 11.13
C GLN A 290 15.98 28.66 10.33
N LEU A 291 15.18 28.28 9.33
CA LEU A 291 15.55 27.32 8.29
C LEU A 291 15.41 27.98 6.92
N LYS A 292 16.54 28.11 6.23
CA LYS A 292 16.60 28.57 4.85
C LYS A 292 16.69 27.36 3.90
N ILE A 293 15.89 27.38 2.85
CA ILE A 293 15.75 26.31 1.87
C ILE A 293 16.11 26.86 0.52
N GLN A 294 17.05 26.24 -0.18
CA GLN A 294 17.51 26.70 -1.49
C GLN A 294 17.47 25.54 -2.49
N ALA A 295 17.10 25.84 -3.72
CA ALA A 295 17.18 24.94 -4.86
C ALA A 295 17.75 25.69 -6.07
N ASN A 296 18.41 24.97 -6.95
CA ASN A 296 18.85 25.44 -8.26
C ASN A 296 18.76 24.32 -9.27
N ASN A 297 18.65 24.69 -10.54
CA ASN A 297 18.60 23.77 -11.67
C ASN A 297 19.75 24.04 -12.67
N PRO A 298 19.96 23.15 -13.66
CA PRO A 298 20.99 23.36 -14.69
C PRO A 298 20.77 24.60 -15.56
N GLU A 299 19.55 25.10 -15.65
CA GLU A 299 19.16 26.31 -16.37
C GLU A 299 19.55 27.60 -15.62
N GLN A 300 20.19 27.47 -14.44
CA GLN A 300 20.60 28.56 -13.57
C GLN A 300 19.42 29.34 -12.95
N GLU A 301 18.26 28.68 -12.83
CA GLU A 301 17.16 29.21 -12.07
C GLU A 301 17.32 28.83 -10.59
N GLU A 302 16.90 29.71 -9.70
CA GLU A 302 17.08 29.57 -8.26
C GLU A 302 15.78 29.82 -7.50
N ALA A 303 15.54 29.05 -6.46
CA ALA A 303 14.48 29.28 -5.48
C ALA A 303 15.09 29.38 -4.09
N GLU A 304 14.57 30.28 -3.30
CA GLU A 304 14.95 30.47 -1.91
C GLU A 304 13.72 30.75 -1.05
N GLU A 305 13.60 30.03 0.04
CA GLU A 305 12.55 30.20 1.04
C GLU A 305 13.17 30.24 2.43
N GLU A 306 12.56 30.96 3.32
CA GLU A 306 12.97 31.09 4.71
C GLU A 306 11.78 30.93 5.62
N ILE A 307 11.88 30.03 6.59
CA ILE A 307 10.82 29.77 7.56
C ILE A 307 11.37 29.79 8.98
N SER A 308 10.52 30.21 9.90
CA SER A 308 10.83 30.16 11.33
C SER A 308 10.69 28.73 11.85
N VAL A 309 11.67 28.29 12.65
CA VAL A 309 11.69 26.99 13.31
C VAL A 309 12.15 27.16 14.75
N ASP A 310 11.75 26.26 15.63
CA ASP A 310 12.29 26.20 16.99
C ASP A 310 13.63 25.46 16.95
N TYR A 311 14.71 26.23 17.02
CA TYR A 311 16.09 25.75 17.01
C TYR A 311 17.04 26.76 17.61
N GLU A 312 17.91 26.34 18.52
CA GLU A 312 18.87 27.19 19.18
C GLU A 312 20.35 26.71 19.02
N GLY A 313 20.59 25.69 18.22
CA GLY A 313 21.91 25.07 18.06
C GLY A 313 22.85 25.80 17.08
N SER A 314 23.97 25.16 16.78
CA SER A 314 24.97 25.67 15.83
C SER A 314 24.45 25.59 14.39
N SER A 315 24.96 26.47 13.51
CA SER A 315 24.60 26.46 12.09
C SER A 315 25.00 25.14 11.43
N LEU A 316 24.15 24.69 10.50
CA LEU A 316 24.38 23.49 9.69
C LEU A 316 23.92 23.73 8.26
N GLU A 317 24.70 23.28 7.29
CA GLU A 317 24.30 23.18 5.88
C GLU A 317 24.28 21.71 5.45
N ILE A 318 23.17 21.27 4.88
CA ILE A 318 22.97 19.87 4.46
C ILE A 318 22.04 19.78 3.26
N GLY A 319 22.32 18.86 2.33
CA GLY A 319 21.51 18.63 1.14
C GLY A 319 20.61 17.42 1.27
N PHE A 320 19.40 17.49 0.69
CA PHE A 320 18.45 16.38 0.62
C PHE A 320 17.71 16.34 -0.72
N ASN A 321 17.22 15.16 -1.07
CA ASN A 321 16.19 15.03 -2.08
C ASN A 321 14.86 15.53 -1.50
N VAL A 322 14.32 16.61 -2.04
CA VAL A 322 13.10 17.25 -1.55
C VAL A 322 11.87 16.34 -1.62
N SER A 323 11.81 15.45 -2.62
CA SER A 323 10.69 14.51 -2.76
C SER A 323 10.62 13.55 -1.57
N TYR A 324 11.75 13.14 -1.01
CA TYR A 324 11.79 12.28 0.17
C TYR A 324 11.26 12.99 1.42
N LEU A 325 11.62 14.26 1.60
CA LEU A 325 11.09 15.07 2.70
C LEU A 325 9.58 15.32 2.55
N LEU A 326 9.12 15.61 1.34
CA LEU A 326 7.71 15.82 1.04
C LEU A 326 6.86 14.56 1.27
N ASP A 327 7.37 13.40 0.89
CA ASP A 327 6.69 12.12 1.14
C ASP A 327 6.52 11.85 2.64
N VAL A 328 7.55 12.10 3.43
CA VAL A 328 7.51 11.97 4.90
C VAL A 328 6.50 12.93 5.50
N LEU A 329 6.56 14.22 5.16
CA LEU A 329 5.63 15.23 5.67
C LEU A 329 4.19 14.98 5.21
N GLY A 330 4.02 14.31 4.06
CA GLY A 330 2.72 13.92 3.51
C GLY A 330 1.97 12.87 4.31
N VAL A 331 2.69 11.98 5.00
CA VAL A 331 2.09 10.90 5.82
C VAL A 331 1.99 11.22 7.30
N MET A 332 2.68 12.25 7.78
CA MET A 332 2.56 12.76 9.14
C MET A 332 1.22 13.48 9.32
N THR A 333 0.70 13.45 10.55
CA THR A 333 -0.63 14.02 10.89
C THR A 333 -0.58 15.10 11.98
N THR A 334 0.52 15.22 12.72
CA THR A 334 0.69 16.23 13.75
C THR A 334 0.95 17.62 13.16
N GLU A 335 0.60 18.67 13.88
CA GLU A 335 0.89 20.05 13.48
C GLU A 335 2.38 20.33 13.45
N GLN A 336 3.12 19.79 14.42
CA GLN A 336 4.55 19.96 14.53
C GLN A 336 5.31 18.66 14.26
N VAL A 337 6.47 18.82 13.66
CA VAL A 337 7.40 17.73 13.35
C VAL A 337 8.77 18.04 13.94
N ARG A 338 9.48 16.99 14.32
CA ARG A 338 10.87 17.03 14.78
C ARG A 338 11.77 16.56 13.65
N LEU A 339 12.74 17.39 13.31
CA LEU A 339 13.84 17.04 12.40
C LEU A 339 15.13 17.00 13.24
N ILE A 340 15.72 15.83 13.37
CA ILE A 340 16.90 15.56 14.17
C ILE A 340 18.09 15.36 13.24
N LEU A 341 19.07 16.25 13.34
CA LEU A 341 20.27 16.30 12.52
C LEU A 341 21.54 16.17 13.38
N SER A 342 22.64 15.76 12.78
CA SER A 342 23.97 15.73 13.40
C SER A 342 24.95 16.62 12.64
N ASP A 343 25.33 16.21 11.44
CA ASP A 343 26.28 16.88 10.56
C ASP A 343 25.83 16.81 9.10
N SER A 344 26.60 17.39 8.19
CA SER A 344 26.28 17.47 6.75
C SER A 344 26.32 16.14 6.00
N ASN A 345 26.85 15.07 6.59
CA ASN A 345 27.00 13.76 5.96
C ASN A 345 26.17 12.67 6.63
N SER A 346 25.50 12.98 7.74
CA SER A 346 24.68 12.04 8.49
C SER A 346 23.22 12.14 8.10
N SER A 347 22.52 11.01 8.14
CA SER A 347 21.09 10.95 7.81
C SER A 347 20.25 11.76 8.81
N ALA A 348 19.19 12.39 8.29
CA ALA A 348 18.19 13.04 9.10
C ALA A 348 17.19 12.01 9.65
N LEU A 349 16.75 12.23 10.89
CA LEU A 349 15.61 11.52 11.48
C LEU A 349 14.44 12.49 11.62
N LEU A 350 13.30 12.13 11.01
CA LEU A 350 12.05 12.88 11.13
C LEU A 350 11.06 12.09 11.98
N GLN A 351 10.39 12.79 12.90
CA GLN A 351 9.37 12.21 13.77
C GLN A 351 8.24 13.21 14.01
N GLU A 352 7.07 12.69 14.34
CA GLU A 352 5.95 13.52 14.80
C GLU A 352 6.22 14.04 16.23
N ALA A 353 5.90 15.29 16.49
CA ALA A 353 6.01 15.82 17.86
C ALA A 353 4.94 15.18 18.75
N GLY A 354 5.38 14.54 19.84
CA GLY A 354 4.48 13.89 20.79
C GLY A 354 3.97 12.50 20.38
N ASN A 355 4.48 11.95 19.26
CA ASN A 355 4.15 10.59 18.82
C ASN A 355 5.41 9.88 18.28
N ASP A 356 5.84 8.86 18.98
CA ASP A 356 7.05 8.10 18.65
C ASP A 356 6.76 6.77 17.91
N ASP A 357 5.51 6.54 17.50
CA ASP A 357 5.09 5.32 16.78
C ASP A 357 5.76 5.20 15.41
N SER A 358 6.14 6.34 14.81
CA SER A 358 6.71 6.41 13.48
C SER A 358 8.05 7.13 13.48
N SER A 359 8.98 6.61 12.68
CA SER A 359 10.31 7.21 12.48
C SER A 359 10.67 7.14 11.00
N TYR A 360 11.22 8.22 10.48
CA TYR A 360 11.61 8.34 9.08
C TYR A 360 13.05 8.78 8.97
N VAL A 361 13.82 8.08 8.15
CA VAL A 361 15.22 8.42 7.90
C VAL A 361 15.35 8.87 6.45
N VAL A 362 16.04 9.98 6.24
CA VAL A 362 16.39 10.48 4.90
C VAL A 362 17.90 10.67 4.82
N MET A 363 18.54 10.02 3.84
CA MET A 363 19.96 10.17 3.61
C MET A 363 20.28 11.53 2.99
N PRO A 364 21.39 12.17 3.39
CA PRO A 364 21.80 13.43 2.80
C PRO A 364 22.33 13.23 1.36
N MET A 365 22.27 14.30 0.58
CA MET A 365 22.88 14.40 -0.74
C MET A 365 24.07 15.35 -0.69
N ARG A 366 25.11 15.05 -1.47
CA ARG A 366 26.16 16.03 -1.82
C ARG A 366 25.63 16.90 -2.94
N LEU A 367 25.57 18.20 -2.71
CA LEU A 367 25.12 19.23 -3.66
C LEU A 367 26.30 20.01 -4.20
#